data_9ece4d74843865227efee430af5f98ab
#
_entry.id   9ece4d74843865227efee430af5f98ab
#
_cell.length_a   1.000
_cell.length_b   1.000
_cell.length_c   1.000
_cell.angle_alpha   90.00
_cell.angle_beta   90.00
_cell.angle_gamma   90.00
#
_symmetry.space_group_name_H-M   'P 1'
#
loop_
_entity.id
_entity.type
_entity.pdbx_description
1 polymer ?
#
loop_
_entity_poly.entity_id
_entity_poly.type
_entity_poly.pdbx_seq_one_letter_code
_entity_poly.pdbx_strand_id
1 'polypeptide(L)'
;VAYATGSEDVDALLNGVTANLDALHKLNDEIPDKQLSDAMDRMEKAGRSIADTVAKTPDKARNIDRFARYYLPEMVKLMGAYAELEKQGVKGENADQIEADLRRNADTTAAAFENLLDALYSAEAMDISTDIEVLDSILKSQNLTK
;
A
#
# COMPACT_ATOMS: atom_id res chain seq x y z
N VAL A 1 -11.25 -0.17 -14.23
CA VAL A 1 -10.90 0.35 -15.56
C VAL A 1 -9.46 -0.08 -15.91
N ALA A 2 -9.29 -0.69 -17.06
CA ALA A 2 -7.99 -1.16 -17.50
C ALA A 2 -7.14 0.00 -18.03
N TYR A 3 -5.84 -0.05 -17.76
CA TYR A 3 -4.90 0.94 -18.27
C TYR A 3 -4.43 0.59 -19.67
N ALA A 4 -4.19 1.60 -20.48
CA ALA A 4 -3.71 1.46 -21.84
C ALA A 4 -2.66 2.55 -22.11
N THR A 5 -1.46 2.35 -21.55
CA THR A 5 -0.36 3.32 -21.64
C THR A 5 0.47 3.17 -22.93
N GLY A 6 0.29 2.09 -23.66
CA GLY A 6 1.13 1.73 -24.80
C GLY A 6 2.22 0.73 -24.43
N SER A 7 2.37 0.37 -23.18
CA SER A 7 3.31 -0.64 -22.69
C SER A 7 2.52 -1.73 -21.97
N GLU A 8 2.58 -2.95 -22.48
CA GLU A 8 1.90 -4.10 -21.84
C GLU A 8 2.39 -4.33 -20.42
N ASP A 9 3.68 -4.20 -20.17
CA ASP A 9 4.26 -4.41 -18.86
C ASP A 9 3.77 -3.36 -17.84
N VAL A 10 3.72 -2.09 -18.26
CA VAL A 10 3.21 -1.02 -17.40
C VAL A 10 1.72 -1.20 -17.13
N ASP A 11 0.96 -1.55 -18.17
CA ASP A 11 -0.48 -1.78 -18.03
C ASP A 11 -0.76 -2.92 -17.06
N ALA A 12 -0.01 -4.02 -17.15
CA ALA A 12 -0.15 -5.14 -16.24
C ALA A 12 0.18 -4.74 -14.80
N LEU A 13 1.25 -3.96 -14.62
CA LEU A 13 1.65 -3.47 -13.30
C LEU A 13 0.55 -2.61 -12.69
N LEU A 14 0.03 -1.65 -13.43
CA LEU A 14 -1.00 -0.72 -12.96
C LEU A 14 -2.34 -1.42 -12.72
N ASN A 15 -2.70 -2.38 -13.55
CA ASN A 15 -3.90 -3.18 -13.35
C ASN A 15 -3.79 -4.02 -12.08
N GLY A 16 -2.60 -4.53 -11.78
CA GLY A 16 -2.33 -5.23 -10.53
C GLY A 16 -2.47 -4.30 -9.31
N VAL A 17 -1.94 -3.09 -9.43
CA VAL A 17 -2.10 -2.07 -8.36
C VAL A 17 -3.57 -1.77 -8.11
N THR A 18 -4.34 -1.54 -9.19
CA THR A 18 -5.77 -1.26 -9.08
C THR A 18 -6.52 -2.41 -8.42
N ALA A 19 -6.21 -3.65 -8.81
CA ALA A 19 -6.85 -4.82 -8.21
C ALA A 19 -6.58 -4.90 -6.71
N ASN A 20 -5.35 -4.61 -6.28
CA ASN A 20 -5.00 -4.58 -4.86
C ASN A 20 -5.69 -3.44 -4.13
N LEU A 21 -5.79 -2.27 -4.75
CA LEU A 21 -6.48 -1.13 -4.13
C LEU A 21 -7.98 -1.39 -4.00
N ASP A 22 -8.60 -2.06 -4.99
CA ASP A 22 -9.99 -2.46 -4.92
C ASP A 22 -10.20 -3.48 -3.79
N ALA A 23 -9.28 -4.42 -3.63
CA ALA A 23 -9.31 -5.38 -2.53
C ALA A 23 -9.18 -4.68 -1.17
N LEU A 24 -8.28 -3.70 -1.07
CA LEU A 24 -8.10 -2.92 0.15
C LEU A 24 -9.35 -2.13 0.49
N HIS A 25 -9.98 -1.52 -0.51
CA HIS A 25 -11.22 -0.78 -0.35
C HIS A 25 -12.33 -1.68 0.21
N LYS A 26 -12.46 -2.88 -0.34
CA LYS A 26 -13.46 -3.85 0.09
C LYS A 26 -13.20 -4.32 1.52
N LEU A 27 -11.94 -4.61 1.86
CA LEU A 27 -11.55 -5.01 3.21
C LEU A 27 -11.84 -3.91 4.23
N ASN A 28 -11.70 -2.65 3.84
CA ASN A 28 -11.96 -1.51 4.72
C ASN A 28 -13.40 -1.53 5.23
N ASP A 29 -14.36 -1.96 4.40
CA ASP A 29 -15.76 -2.07 4.82
C ASP A 29 -15.98 -3.14 5.88
N GLU A 30 -15.06 -4.09 6.00
CA GLU A 30 -15.16 -5.20 6.96
C GLU A 30 -14.38 -4.96 8.25
N ILE A 31 -13.64 -3.86 8.34
CA ILE A 31 -12.78 -3.56 9.49
C ILE A 31 -13.40 -2.43 10.30
N PRO A 32 -13.86 -2.71 11.53
CA PRO A 32 -14.55 -1.71 12.34
C PRO A 32 -13.64 -0.70 13.01
N ASP A 33 -12.36 -1.02 13.16
CA ASP A 33 -11.42 -0.13 13.83
C ASP A 33 -11.18 1.14 13.02
N LYS A 34 -11.51 2.28 13.61
CA LYS A 34 -11.43 3.57 12.91
C LYS A 34 -10.01 3.95 12.52
N GLN A 35 -9.03 3.70 13.37
CA GLN A 35 -7.64 4.05 13.08
C GLN A 35 -7.12 3.25 11.87
N LEU A 36 -7.41 1.95 11.83
CA LEU A 36 -7.05 1.12 10.69
C LEU A 36 -7.79 1.55 9.43
N SER A 37 -9.09 1.81 9.54
CA SER A 37 -9.91 2.27 8.43
C SER A 37 -9.37 3.58 7.84
N ASP A 38 -9.03 4.54 8.68
CA ASP A 38 -8.47 5.82 8.24
C ASP A 38 -7.12 5.63 7.54
N ALA A 39 -6.26 4.76 8.07
CA ALA A 39 -4.99 4.45 7.42
C ALA A 39 -5.18 3.77 6.06
N MET A 40 -6.14 2.86 5.97
CA MET A 40 -6.46 2.19 4.70
C MET A 40 -7.00 3.18 3.67
N ASP A 41 -7.81 4.15 4.08
CA ASP A 41 -8.27 5.21 3.20
C ASP A 41 -7.09 6.02 2.63
N ARG A 42 -6.12 6.35 3.48
CA ARG A 42 -4.91 7.07 3.06
C ARG A 42 -4.09 6.23 2.08
N MET A 43 -3.92 4.95 2.37
CA MET A 43 -3.20 4.04 1.47
C MET A 43 -3.87 3.96 0.09
N GLU A 44 -5.18 3.83 0.09
CA GLU A 44 -5.95 3.73 -1.15
C GLU A 44 -5.82 5.02 -1.96
N LYS A 45 -6.01 6.17 -1.32
CA LYS A 45 -5.91 7.46 -1.98
C LYS A 45 -4.53 7.69 -2.58
N ALA A 46 -3.48 7.44 -1.80
CA ALA A 46 -2.11 7.56 -2.28
C ALA A 46 -1.83 6.58 -3.42
N GLY A 47 -2.26 5.33 -3.25
CA GLY A 47 -2.05 4.29 -4.27
C GLY A 47 -2.72 4.61 -5.60
N ARG A 48 -3.94 5.11 -5.58
CA ARG A 48 -4.65 5.49 -6.81
C ARG A 48 -3.97 6.67 -7.50
N SER A 49 -3.48 7.64 -6.73
CA SER A 49 -2.73 8.76 -7.28
C SER A 49 -1.37 8.32 -7.85
N ILE A 50 -0.71 7.37 -7.21
CA ILE A 50 0.52 6.77 -7.73
C ILE A 50 0.25 6.12 -9.10
N ALA A 51 -0.81 5.31 -9.19
CA ALA A 51 -1.17 4.65 -10.44
C ALA A 51 -1.48 5.68 -11.55
N ASP A 52 -2.23 6.71 -11.23
CA ASP A 52 -2.57 7.77 -12.21
C ASP A 52 -1.32 8.51 -12.68
N THR A 53 -0.41 8.81 -11.76
CA THR A 53 0.85 9.49 -12.09
C THR A 53 1.69 8.65 -13.05
N VAL A 54 1.81 7.35 -12.78
CA VAL A 54 2.55 6.45 -13.67
C VAL A 54 1.84 6.26 -15.00
N ALA A 55 0.50 6.22 -15.01
CA ALA A 55 -0.25 6.10 -16.25
C ALA A 55 0.03 7.28 -17.18
N LYS A 56 0.19 8.48 -16.62
CA LYS A 56 0.51 9.70 -17.39
C LYS A 56 1.98 9.76 -17.80
N THR A 57 2.86 9.15 -17.02
CA THR A 57 4.30 9.14 -17.29
C THR A 57 4.83 7.72 -17.09
N PRO A 58 4.63 6.84 -18.10
CA PRO A 58 4.96 5.41 -17.94
C PRO A 58 6.42 5.11 -17.60
N ASP A 59 7.34 6.01 -17.91
CA ASP A 59 8.75 5.85 -17.55
C ASP A 59 8.96 5.77 -16.05
N LYS A 60 8.01 6.26 -15.26
CA LYS A 60 8.08 6.21 -13.79
C LYS A 60 7.69 4.83 -13.22
N ALA A 61 7.21 3.91 -14.06
CA ALA A 61 6.77 2.59 -13.58
C ALA A 61 7.87 1.83 -12.83
N ARG A 62 9.11 1.92 -13.27
CA ARG A 62 10.23 1.25 -12.59
C ARG A 62 10.44 1.76 -11.15
N ASN A 63 10.01 2.99 -10.88
CA ASN A 63 10.18 3.62 -9.56
C ASN A 63 9.15 3.13 -8.55
N ILE A 64 8.08 2.48 -9.01
CA ILE A 64 7.05 1.93 -8.14
C ILE A 64 7.01 0.41 -8.17
N ASP A 65 8.01 -0.23 -8.76
CA ASP A 65 7.98 -1.69 -8.93
C ASP A 65 7.81 -2.42 -7.60
N ARG A 66 8.60 -2.08 -6.58
CA ARG A 66 8.52 -2.73 -5.27
C ARG A 66 7.21 -2.42 -4.56
N PHE A 67 6.72 -1.20 -4.67
CA PHE A 67 5.41 -0.83 -4.14
C PHE A 67 4.32 -1.71 -4.75
N ALA A 68 4.30 -1.81 -6.08
CA ALA A 68 3.26 -2.52 -6.81
C ALA A 68 3.33 -4.04 -6.62
N ARG A 69 4.53 -4.61 -6.60
CA ARG A 69 4.72 -6.05 -6.59
C ARG A 69 4.86 -6.64 -5.20
N TYR A 70 5.19 -5.82 -4.22
CA TYR A 70 5.49 -6.33 -2.90
C TYR A 70 4.74 -5.61 -1.77
N TYR A 71 4.96 -4.31 -1.58
CA TYR A 71 4.43 -3.63 -0.38
C TYR A 71 2.92 -3.52 -0.37
N LEU A 72 2.31 -3.14 -1.48
CA LEU A 72 0.85 -3.04 -1.54
C LEU A 72 0.17 -4.41 -1.41
N PRO A 73 0.59 -5.46 -2.16
CA PRO A 73 0.01 -6.79 -1.96
C PRO A 73 0.18 -7.31 -0.54
N GLU A 74 1.31 -7.04 0.10
CA GLU A 74 1.56 -7.47 1.46
C GLU A 74 0.60 -6.81 2.45
N MET A 75 0.32 -5.53 2.27
CA MET A 75 -0.66 -4.83 3.11
C MET A 75 -2.08 -5.38 2.92
N VAL A 76 -2.46 -5.70 1.70
CA VAL A 76 -3.76 -6.33 1.43
C VAL A 76 -3.84 -7.67 2.17
N LYS A 77 -2.78 -8.46 2.11
CA LYS A 77 -2.71 -9.75 2.80
C LYS A 77 -2.84 -9.60 4.31
N LEU A 78 -2.12 -8.65 4.90
CA LEU A 78 -2.15 -8.43 6.35
C LEU A 78 -3.52 -7.95 6.81
N MET A 79 -4.12 -7.02 6.08
CA MET A 79 -5.46 -6.51 6.42
C MET A 79 -6.52 -7.59 6.24
N GLY A 80 -6.36 -8.45 5.23
CA GLY A 80 -7.25 -9.59 5.02
C GLY A 80 -7.18 -10.57 6.18
N ALA A 81 -5.99 -10.86 6.67
CA ALA A 81 -5.80 -11.73 7.84
C ALA A 81 -6.46 -11.13 9.09
N TYR A 82 -6.29 -9.82 9.30
CA TYR A 82 -6.93 -9.14 10.42
C TYR A 82 -8.46 -9.17 10.31
N ALA A 83 -9.00 -8.91 9.14
CA ALA A 83 -10.44 -8.94 8.91
C ALA A 83 -11.02 -10.34 9.23
N GLU A 84 -10.27 -11.38 8.88
CA GLU A 84 -10.67 -12.75 9.21
C GLU A 84 -10.68 -13.02 10.71
N LEU A 85 -9.69 -12.54 11.43
CA LEU A 85 -9.67 -12.63 12.91
C LEU A 85 -10.87 -11.94 13.52
N GLU A 86 -11.24 -10.77 13.01
CA GLU A 86 -12.41 -10.03 13.46
C GLU A 86 -13.70 -10.81 13.24
N LYS A 87 -13.85 -11.42 12.06
CA LYS A 87 -15.04 -12.23 11.72
C LYS A 87 -15.17 -13.45 12.64
N GLN A 88 -14.05 -14.06 13.00
CA GLN A 88 -14.05 -15.23 13.85
C GLN A 88 -14.26 -14.89 15.33
N GLY A 89 -14.24 -13.60 15.66
CA GLY A 89 -14.42 -13.14 17.03
C GLY A 89 -13.28 -13.54 17.95
N VAL A 90 -12.08 -13.73 17.41
CA VAL A 90 -10.90 -14.09 18.20
C VAL A 90 -10.58 -12.94 19.13
N LYS A 91 -10.52 -13.24 20.44
CA LYS A 91 -10.27 -12.26 21.49
C LYS A 91 -9.17 -12.77 22.43
N GLY A 92 -8.54 -11.83 23.11
CA GLY A 92 -7.50 -12.12 24.07
C GLY A 92 -6.29 -11.22 23.89
N GLU A 93 -5.30 -11.40 24.75
CA GLU A 93 -4.10 -10.58 24.78
C GLU A 93 -3.35 -10.58 23.46
N ASN A 94 -3.22 -11.76 22.84
CA ASN A 94 -2.50 -11.87 21.55
C ASN A 94 -3.23 -11.14 20.42
N ALA A 95 -4.55 -11.26 20.38
CA ALA A 95 -5.36 -10.56 19.36
C ALA A 95 -5.26 -9.04 19.57
N ASP A 96 -5.30 -8.57 20.82
CA ASP A 96 -5.17 -7.16 21.13
C ASP A 96 -3.81 -6.61 20.73
N GLN A 97 -2.75 -7.40 20.93
CA GLN A 97 -1.39 -7.02 20.56
C GLN A 97 -1.24 -6.92 19.05
N ILE A 98 -1.79 -7.88 18.31
CA ILE A 98 -1.79 -7.86 16.85
C ILE A 98 -2.49 -6.59 16.35
N GLU A 99 -3.66 -6.28 16.91
CA GLU A 99 -4.41 -5.09 16.54
C GLU A 99 -3.62 -3.81 16.80
N ALA A 100 -2.97 -3.70 17.97
CA ALA A 100 -2.16 -2.52 18.31
C ALA A 100 -0.99 -2.36 17.36
N ASP A 101 -0.31 -3.45 17.04
CA ASP A 101 0.82 -3.44 16.11
C ASP A 101 0.38 -3.05 14.71
N LEU A 102 -0.77 -3.56 14.26
CA LEU A 102 -1.31 -3.22 12.94
C LEU A 102 -1.69 -1.75 12.84
N ARG A 103 -2.30 -1.18 13.89
CA ARG A 103 -2.65 0.26 13.88
C ARG A 103 -1.41 1.12 13.68
N ARG A 104 -0.36 0.84 14.45
CA ARG A 104 0.89 1.59 14.36
C ARG A 104 1.53 1.44 12.99
N ASN A 105 1.62 0.21 12.51
CA ASN A 105 2.26 -0.11 11.25
C ASN A 105 1.46 0.41 10.06
N ALA A 106 0.14 0.41 10.15
CA ALA A 106 -0.73 0.93 9.09
C ALA A 106 -0.53 2.44 8.90
N ASP A 107 -0.44 3.20 9.98
CA ASP A 107 -0.17 4.63 9.88
C ASP A 107 1.18 4.91 9.22
N THR A 108 2.22 4.17 9.64
CA THR A 108 3.57 4.30 9.06
C THR A 108 3.56 3.95 7.57
N THR A 109 2.86 2.89 7.21
CA THR A 109 2.77 2.44 5.81
C THR A 109 2.00 3.45 4.95
N ALA A 110 0.90 3.99 5.47
CA ALA A 110 0.15 5.03 4.76
C ALA A 110 1.03 6.26 4.49
N ALA A 111 1.80 6.69 5.49
CA ALA A 111 2.74 7.80 5.34
C ALA A 111 3.81 7.48 4.29
N ALA A 112 4.31 6.25 4.28
CA ALA A 112 5.32 5.83 3.30
C ALA A 112 4.76 5.86 1.87
N PHE A 113 3.51 5.45 1.66
CA PHE A 113 2.87 5.52 0.35
C PHE A 113 2.68 6.98 -0.09
N GLU A 114 2.31 7.85 0.83
CA GLU A 114 2.19 9.29 0.56
C GLU A 114 3.54 9.90 0.19
N ASN A 115 4.60 9.49 0.86
CA ASN A 115 5.96 9.95 0.55
C ASN A 115 6.42 9.45 -0.82
N LEU A 116 6.07 8.24 -1.19
CA LEU A 116 6.39 7.72 -2.53
C LEU A 116 5.69 8.55 -3.61
N LEU A 117 4.42 8.87 -3.40
CA LEU A 117 3.68 9.74 -4.33
C LEU A 117 4.36 11.09 -4.47
N ASP A 118 4.75 11.70 -3.36
CA ASP A 118 5.45 12.98 -3.37
C ASP A 118 6.76 12.89 -4.16
N ALA A 119 7.52 11.81 -3.96
CA ALA A 119 8.77 11.57 -4.68
C ALA A 119 8.57 11.49 -6.19
N LEU A 120 7.46 10.92 -6.64
CA LEU A 120 7.15 10.84 -8.07
C LEU A 120 6.92 12.22 -8.70
N TYR A 121 6.37 13.16 -7.94
CA TYR A 121 6.17 14.54 -8.42
C TYR A 121 7.48 15.34 -8.42
N SER A 122 8.43 15.00 -7.56
CA SER A 122 9.71 15.73 -7.42
C SER A 122 10.82 15.09 -8.24
N ALA A 123 10.49 14.53 -9.39
CA ALA A 123 11.35 13.63 -10.16
C ALA A 123 12.75 14.15 -10.48
N GLU A 124 12.95 15.46 -10.59
CA GLU A 124 14.27 16.03 -10.95
C GLU A 124 15.18 16.23 -9.74
N ALA A 125 14.62 16.28 -8.55
CA ALA A 125 15.35 16.62 -7.33
C ALA A 125 15.57 15.42 -6.42
N MET A 126 14.96 14.27 -6.70
CA MET A 126 14.98 13.12 -5.81
C MET A 126 15.62 11.90 -6.44
N ASP A 127 16.40 11.20 -5.63
CA ASP A 127 16.87 9.86 -5.97
C ASP A 127 15.76 8.88 -5.59
N ILE A 128 14.95 8.51 -6.58
CA ILE A 128 13.79 7.62 -6.37
C ILE A 128 14.23 6.27 -5.79
N SER A 129 15.40 5.79 -6.19
CA SER A 129 15.93 4.53 -5.64
C SER A 129 16.16 4.63 -4.14
N THR A 130 16.69 5.77 -3.69
CA THR A 130 16.89 6.02 -2.26
C THR A 130 15.54 6.06 -1.53
N ASP A 131 14.53 6.69 -2.13
CA ASP A 131 13.19 6.76 -1.52
C ASP A 131 12.57 5.37 -1.39
N ILE A 132 12.77 4.51 -2.38
CA ILE A 132 12.32 3.12 -2.31
C ILE A 132 13.05 2.38 -1.18
N GLU A 133 14.34 2.62 -1.02
CA GLU A 133 15.12 2.04 0.08
C GLU A 133 14.61 2.49 1.44
N VAL A 134 14.26 3.77 1.56
CA VAL A 134 13.67 4.31 2.80
C VAL A 134 12.35 3.62 3.11
N LEU A 135 11.48 3.49 2.10
CA LEU A 135 10.21 2.79 2.26
C LEU A 135 10.43 1.34 2.72
N ASP A 136 11.36 0.65 2.06
CA ASP A 136 11.71 -0.73 2.43
C ASP A 136 12.19 -0.82 3.87
N SER A 137 13.06 0.09 4.28
CA SER A 137 13.59 0.15 5.64
C SER A 137 12.49 0.37 6.68
N ILE A 138 11.56 1.29 6.40
CA ILE A 138 10.44 1.55 7.29
C ILE A 138 9.58 0.29 7.46
N LEU A 139 9.22 -0.35 6.35
CA LEU A 139 8.37 -1.53 6.39
C LEU A 139 9.05 -2.72 7.07
N LYS A 140 10.35 -2.89 6.86
CA LYS A 140 11.12 -3.95 7.52
C LYS A 140 11.24 -3.72 9.02
N SER A 141 11.48 -2.47 9.44
CA SER A 141 11.61 -2.15 10.86
C SER A 141 10.29 -2.36 11.61
N GLN A 142 9.16 -2.32 10.91
CA GLN A 142 7.83 -2.54 11.48
C GLN A 142 7.39 -3.99 11.37
N ASN A 143 8.24 -4.89 10.84
CA ASN A 143 7.91 -6.31 10.61
C ASN A 143 6.73 -6.52 9.67
N LEU A 144 6.49 -5.59 8.75
CA LEU A 144 5.43 -5.70 7.74
C LEU A 144 5.87 -6.53 6.53
N THR A 145 7.19 -6.67 6.33
CA THR A 145 7.77 -7.48 5.25
C THR A 145 8.76 -8.47 5.84
N LYS A 146 8.86 -9.63 5.23
CA LYS A 146 9.76 -10.68 5.69
C LYS A 146 10.48 -11.34 4.54
#